data_c86c981affa2dcdcf726755a65d96c70
#
_entry.id   c86c981affa2dcdcf726755a65d96c70
#
_cell.length_a   1.000
_cell.length_b   1.000
_cell.length_c   1.000
_cell.angle_alpha   90.00
_cell.angle_beta   90.00
_cell.angle_gamma   90.00
#
_symmetry.space_group_name_H-M   'P 1'
#
loop_
_entity.id
_entity.type
_entity.pdbx_description
1 polymer ?
#
loop_
_entity_poly.entity_id
_entity_poly.type
_entity_poly.pdbx_seq_one_letter_code
_entity_poly.pdbx_strand_id
1 'polypeptide(L)'
;MIFSSSIQKENTMSITETKNGTYRLRVYIPEEVKSSLGVDKKVIEKRFKTRIEAKKYELELKNKIDKIHSGDSVSLENSGSILFSDFYQNVWWESYKAGQTTSTLKPPSQATIDGTEVVFRKHILPMLGNYSIDFLNQNKQVILNLLTQKAEEYANFKVIRSYVNSIFNWAEELEYIETNRISKTIRRIKATKKIKLQEAKNDEDLYLSQEELQAWFTAFEKDLETEKILFKDYVLFYTTFFLGDRKSESYALQWKHINLKKQEIQLVRALDK
;
A
#
# COMPACT_ATOMS: atom_id res chain seq x y z
N MET A 1 -30.74 -57.78 -6.97
CA MET A 1 -31.05 -56.34 -7.05
C MET A 1 -31.04 -55.80 -5.64
N ILE A 2 -29.94 -55.19 -5.23
CA ILE A 2 -29.85 -54.50 -3.93
C ILE A 2 -29.43 -53.09 -4.29
N PHE A 3 -30.38 -52.16 -4.20
CA PHE A 3 -30.11 -50.74 -4.34
C PHE A 3 -29.45 -50.24 -3.06
N SER A 4 -28.18 -49.94 -3.15
CA SER A 4 -27.47 -49.22 -2.13
C SER A 4 -27.78 -47.72 -2.24
N SER A 5 -28.65 -47.23 -1.38
CA SER A 5 -28.90 -45.80 -1.23
C SER A 5 -27.73 -45.18 -0.43
N SER A 6 -26.78 -44.55 -1.15
CA SER A 6 -25.82 -43.69 -0.55
C SER A 6 -26.52 -42.43 -0.09
N ILE A 7 -26.76 -42.29 1.21
CA ILE A 7 -27.22 -41.09 1.88
C ILE A 7 -26.13 -40.05 1.70
N GLN A 8 -26.33 -39.07 0.84
CA GLN A 8 -25.55 -37.84 0.83
C GLN A 8 -25.77 -37.15 2.17
N LYS A 9 -24.74 -37.19 3.03
CA LYS A 9 -24.71 -36.34 4.22
C LYS A 9 -24.59 -34.90 3.74
N GLU A 10 -25.70 -34.17 3.71
CA GLU A 10 -25.72 -32.73 3.49
C GLU A 10 -24.75 -32.05 4.45
N ASN A 11 -23.95 -31.14 3.92
CA ASN A 11 -23.07 -30.28 4.68
C ASN A 11 -23.90 -29.44 5.66
N THR A 12 -24.01 -29.87 6.91
CA THR A 12 -24.81 -29.17 7.93
C THR A 12 -24.07 -27.93 8.39
N MET A 13 -24.48 -26.78 7.88
CA MET A 13 -24.09 -25.45 8.35
C MET A 13 -25.22 -24.87 9.21
N SER A 14 -24.92 -24.34 10.37
CA SER A 14 -25.94 -23.76 11.25
C SER A 14 -25.48 -22.43 11.87
N ILE A 15 -26.33 -21.41 11.78
CA ILE A 15 -26.15 -20.14 12.49
C ILE A 15 -27.15 -20.08 13.62
N THR A 16 -26.65 -19.97 14.86
CA THR A 16 -27.48 -19.87 16.07
C THR A 16 -27.21 -18.57 16.81
N GLU A 17 -28.25 -17.91 17.26
CA GLU A 17 -28.14 -16.74 18.13
C GLU A 17 -27.79 -17.18 19.55
N THR A 18 -26.80 -16.53 20.15
CA THR A 18 -26.37 -16.81 21.52
C THR A 18 -27.08 -15.88 22.50
N LYS A 19 -27.18 -16.27 23.75
CA LYS A 19 -27.84 -15.47 24.84
C LYS A 19 -27.27 -14.05 24.99
N ASN A 20 -26.07 -13.79 24.44
CA ASN A 20 -25.40 -12.49 24.48
C ASN A 20 -25.60 -11.65 23.21
N GLY A 21 -26.59 -11.94 22.36
CA GLY A 21 -26.88 -11.19 21.15
C GLY A 21 -25.85 -11.32 20.03
N THR A 22 -24.94 -12.31 20.10
CA THR A 22 -23.98 -12.63 19.03
C THR A 22 -24.44 -13.87 18.27
N TYR A 23 -23.96 -14.03 17.04
CA TYR A 23 -24.32 -15.16 16.17
C TYR A 23 -23.18 -16.15 16.09
N ARG A 24 -23.44 -17.41 16.41
CA ARG A 24 -22.48 -18.51 16.32
C ARG A 24 -22.76 -19.32 15.06
N LEU A 25 -21.76 -19.35 14.17
CA LEU A 25 -21.75 -20.22 13.00
C LEU A 25 -21.02 -21.51 13.35
N ARG A 26 -21.60 -22.64 13.00
CA ARG A 26 -21.02 -23.97 13.12
C ARG A 26 -21.07 -24.66 11.77
N VAL A 27 -19.91 -25.08 11.24
CA VAL A 27 -19.77 -25.71 9.94
C VAL A 27 -19.06 -27.04 10.10
N TYR A 28 -19.68 -28.11 9.59
CA TYR A 28 -19.06 -29.41 9.51
C TYR A 28 -18.19 -29.49 8.24
N ILE A 29 -16.93 -29.89 8.37
CA ILE A 29 -15.97 -30.02 7.28
C ILE A 29 -15.81 -31.50 6.95
N PRO A 30 -16.14 -31.94 5.71
CA PRO A 30 -15.90 -33.30 5.25
C PRO A 30 -14.41 -33.67 5.32
N GLU A 31 -14.12 -34.92 5.59
CA GLU A 31 -12.74 -35.43 5.74
C GLU A 31 -11.88 -35.17 4.50
N GLU A 32 -12.50 -35.29 3.33
CA GLU A 32 -11.90 -35.12 1.98
C GLU A 32 -11.41 -33.70 1.70
N VAL A 33 -12.00 -32.71 2.38
CA VAL A 33 -11.76 -31.28 2.14
C VAL A 33 -10.83 -30.67 3.21
N LYS A 34 -10.56 -31.39 4.30
CA LYS A 34 -9.78 -30.88 5.44
C LYS A 34 -8.36 -30.51 5.07
N SER A 35 -7.65 -31.38 4.37
CA SER A 35 -6.26 -31.15 3.96
C SER A 35 -6.17 -29.95 3.01
N SER A 36 -7.13 -29.80 2.11
CA SER A 36 -7.21 -28.68 1.16
C SER A 36 -7.63 -27.35 1.82
N LEU A 37 -8.32 -27.42 2.97
CA LEU A 37 -8.69 -26.26 3.77
C LEU A 37 -7.67 -25.90 4.86
N GLY A 38 -6.62 -26.69 5.06
CA GLY A 38 -5.62 -26.51 6.12
C GLY A 38 -6.21 -26.58 7.54
N VAL A 39 -7.29 -27.38 7.73
CA VAL A 39 -8.03 -27.43 8.99
C VAL A 39 -8.00 -28.84 9.57
N ASP A 40 -7.46 -29.01 10.78
CA ASP A 40 -7.41 -30.31 11.48
C ASP A 40 -8.75 -30.71 12.11
N LYS A 41 -9.63 -29.74 12.35
CA LYS A 41 -10.89 -29.98 13.10
C LYS A 41 -12.03 -30.32 12.15
N LYS A 42 -12.88 -31.31 12.58
CA LYS A 42 -14.11 -31.70 11.86
C LYS A 42 -15.19 -30.63 11.84
N VAL A 43 -15.11 -29.64 12.74
CA VAL A 43 -16.10 -28.57 12.89
C VAL A 43 -15.37 -27.25 13.07
N ILE A 44 -15.69 -26.29 12.22
CA ILE A 44 -15.30 -24.88 12.41
C ILE A 44 -16.43 -24.17 13.16
N GLU A 45 -16.09 -23.53 14.26
CA GLU A 45 -17.01 -22.73 15.05
C GLU A 45 -16.47 -21.30 15.16
N LYS A 46 -17.27 -20.30 14.72
CA LYS A 46 -16.90 -18.89 14.75
C LYS A 46 -18.07 -18.02 15.22
N ARG A 47 -17.78 -16.95 15.96
CA ARG A 47 -18.78 -15.99 16.47
C ARG A 47 -18.70 -14.68 15.72
N PHE A 48 -19.87 -14.06 15.45
CA PHE A 48 -20.02 -12.81 14.73
C PHE A 48 -20.93 -11.85 15.50
N LYS A 49 -20.76 -10.57 15.28
CA LYS A 49 -21.60 -9.54 15.91
C LYS A 49 -22.97 -9.45 15.26
N THR A 50 -23.08 -9.71 13.96
CA THR A 50 -24.32 -9.65 13.21
C THR A 50 -24.62 -10.93 12.46
N ARG A 51 -25.92 -11.21 12.24
CA ARG A 51 -26.36 -12.36 11.44
C ARG A 51 -25.89 -12.28 9.98
N ILE A 52 -25.77 -11.05 9.46
CA ILE A 52 -25.33 -10.78 8.10
C ILE A 52 -23.87 -11.22 7.92
N GLU A 53 -23.00 -10.87 8.86
CA GLU A 53 -21.59 -11.30 8.85
C GLU A 53 -21.45 -12.82 8.93
N ALA A 54 -22.25 -13.46 9.80
CA ALA A 54 -22.26 -14.92 9.93
C ALA A 54 -22.69 -15.59 8.63
N LYS A 55 -23.73 -15.07 7.98
CA LYS A 55 -24.25 -15.60 6.71
C LYS A 55 -23.32 -15.37 5.53
N LYS A 56 -22.61 -14.24 5.52
CA LYS A 56 -21.56 -13.96 4.52
C LYS A 56 -20.41 -14.96 4.64
N TYR A 57 -19.92 -15.19 5.85
CA TYR A 57 -18.84 -16.15 6.08
C TYR A 57 -19.28 -17.60 5.78
N GLU A 58 -20.52 -17.97 6.07
CA GLU A 58 -21.11 -19.25 5.71
C GLU A 58 -21.08 -19.46 4.19
N LEU A 59 -21.53 -18.47 3.42
CA LEU A 59 -21.53 -18.52 1.95
C LEU A 59 -20.13 -18.62 1.36
N GLU A 60 -19.19 -17.85 1.88
CA GLU A 60 -17.78 -17.90 1.49
C GLU A 60 -17.18 -19.30 1.71
N LEU A 61 -17.45 -19.89 2.87
CA LEU A 61 -16.93 -21.21 3.21
C LEU A 61 -17.60 -22.31 2.39
N LYS A 62 -18.90 -22.20 2.11
CA LYS A 62 -19.63 -23.09 1.23
C LYS A 62 -19.08 -23.08 -0.20
N ASN A 63 -18.87 -21.88 -0.77
CA ASN A 63 -18.29 -21.74 -2.09
C ASN A 63 -16.87 -22.35 -2.18
N LYS A 64 -16.08 -22.27 -1.09
CA LYS A 64 -14.76 -22.91 -1.02
C LYS A 64 -14.87 -24.43 -1.04
N ILE A 65 -15.79 -24.98 -0.24
CA ILE A 65 -16.01 -26.44 -0.18
C ILE A 65 -16.51 -26.95 -1.54
N ASP A 66 -17.46 -26.26 -2.17
CA ASP A 66 -18.03 -26.62 -3.47
C ASP A 66 -16.96 -26.59 -4.59
N LYS A 67 -16.05 -25.61 -4.58
CA LYS A 67 -14.91 -25.53 -5.51
C LYS A 67 -13.93 -26.71 -5.33
N ILE A 68 -13.67 -27.12 -4.12
CA ILE A 68 -12.80 -28.29 -3.86
C ILE A 68 -13.46 -29.59 -4.36
N HIS A 69 -14.78 -29.73 -4.19
CA HIS A 69 -15.52 -30.88 -4.68
C HIS A 69 -15.65 -30.95 -6.21
N SER A 70 -15.64 -29.82 -6.90
CA SER A 70 -15.68 -29.76 -8.38
C SER A 70 -14.35 -30.11 -9.05
N GLY A 71 -13.31 -30.41 -8.29
CA GLY A 71 -11.99 -30.76 -8.83
C GLY A 71 -11.21 -29.58 -9.41
N ASP A 72 -11.73 -28.37 -9.28
CA ASP A 72 -10.96 -27.16 -9.52
C ASP A 72 -9.94 -27.03 -8.37
N SER A 73 -8.70 -27.42 -8.65
CA SER A 73 -7.58 -27.28 -7.73
C SER A 73 -7.23 -25.79 -7.55
N VAL A 74 -8.10 -25.09 -6.83
CA VAL A 74 -7.77 -23.76 -6.32
C VAL A 74 -7.07 -23.99 -5.01
N SER A 75 -5.74 -23.91 -5.02
CA SER A 75 -4.97 -23.80 -3.81
C SER A 75 -5.55 -22.62 -3.01
N LEU A 76 -5.86 -22.85 -1.72
CA LEU A 76 -6.36 -21.79 -0.81
C LEU A 76 -5.40 -20.59 -0.71
N GLU A 77 -4.16 -20.80 -1.11
CA GLU A 77 -3.12 -19.77 -1.13
C GLU A 77 -3.39 -18.68 -2.16
N ASN A 78 -4.11 -18.97 -3.26
CA ASN A 78 -4.39 -18.02 -4.33
C ASN A 78 -5.88 -17.65 -4.43
N SER A 79 -6.54 -17.43 -3.31
CA SER A 79 -7.94 -16.98 -3.29
C SER A 79 -8.03 -15.47 -3.11
N GLY A 80 -8.74 -14.77 -3.98
CA GLY A 80 -9.04 -13.34 -3.85
C GLY A 80 -9.78 -12.95 -2.59
N SER A 81 -10.22 -13.93 -1.78
CA SER A 81 -10.77 -13.71 -0.42
C SER A 81 -9.72 -13.31 0.62
N ILE A 82 -8.43 -13.35 0.27
CA ILE A 82 -7.33 -12.82 1.11
C ILE A 82 -7.57 -11.34 1.43
N LEU A 83 -7.27 -10.92 2.67
CA LEU A 83 -7.33 -9.51 3.04
C LEU A 83 -6.28 -8.70 2.27
N PHE A 84 -6.60 -7.45 1.96
CA PHE A 84 -5.66 -6.55 1.31
C PHE A 84 -4.36 -6.38 2.13
N SER A 85 -4.46 -6.30 3.48
CA SER A 85 -3.31 -6.26 4.37
C SER A 85 -2.42 -7.48 4.24
N ASP A 86 -3.02 -8.67 4.19
CA ASP A 86 -2.29 -9.93 4.16
C ASP A 86 -1.65 -10.15 2.78
N PHE A 87 -2.36 -9.81 1.71
CA PHE A 87 -1.82 -9.83 0.35
C PHE A 87 -0.64 -8.86 0.21
N TYR A 88 -0.78 -7.63 0.74
CA TYR A 88 0.31 -6.66 0.76
C TYR A 88 1.54 -7.24 1.46
N GLN A 89 1.38 -7.76 2.68
CA GLN A 89 2.49 -8.15 3.53
C GLN A 89 3.17 -9.45 3.07
N ASN A 90 2.38 -10.47 2.68
CA ASN A 90 2.87 -11.82 2.44
C ASN A 90 3.18 -12.10 0.96
N VAL A 91 2.61 -11.31 0.03
CA VAL A 91 2.72 -11.57 -1.42
C VAL A 91 3.38 -10.40 -2.15
N TRP A 92 2.79 -9.20 -2.04
CA TRP A 92 3.22 -8.06 -2.85
C TRP A 92 4.54 -7.45 -2.37
N TRP A 93 4.75 -7.36 -1.06
CA TRP A 93 5.87 -6.62 -0.48
C TRP A 93 7.25 -7.17 -0.87
N GLU A 94 7.43 -8.48 -0.80
CA GLU A 94 8.69 -9.12 -1.21
C GLU A 94 8.90 -9.01 -2.73
N SER A 95 7.85 -9.21 -3.52
CA SER A 95 7.87 -9.02 -4.97
C SER A 95 8.22 -7.58 -5.36
N TYR A 96 7.73 -6.59 -4.62
CA TYR A 96 8.06 -5.18 -4.80
C TYR A 96 9.55 -4.90 -4.51
N LYS A 97 10.08 -5.38 -3.39
CA LYS A 97 11.50 -5.24 -3.05
C LYS A 97 12.42 -5.93 -4.08
N ALA A 98 11.99 -7.04 -4.63
CA ALA A 98 12.68 -7.72 -5.72
C ALA A 98 12.56 -7.01 -7.08
N GLY A 99 11.73 -5.96 -7.19
CA GLY A 99 11.52 -5.19 -8.43
C GLY A 99 10.50 -5.79 -9.39
N GLN A 100 9.84 -6.90 -9.05
CA GLN A 100 8.90 -7.60 -9.94
C GLN A 100 7.65 -6.77 -10.24
N THR A 101 7.19 -5.95 -9.28
CA THR A 101 5.99 -5.11 -9.43
C THR A 101 6.31 -3.66 -9.81
N THR A 102 7.57 -3.33 -10.06
CA THR A 102 8.00 -1.99 -10.49
C THR A 102 7.94 -1.85 -12.00
N SER A 103 7.65 -0.65 -12.49
CA SER A 103 7.58 -0.38 -13.94
C SER A 103 8.90 -0.60 -14.68
N THR A 104 10.02 -0.52 -13.97
CA THR A 104 11.36 -0.69 -14.53
C THR A 104 11.90 -2.11 -14.40
N LEU A 105 11.16 -3.00 -13.71
CA LEU A 105 11.59 -4.36 -13.35
C LEU A 105 12.95 -4.40 -12.63
N LYS A 106 13.23 -3.35 -11.84
CA LYS A 106 14.46 -3.23 -11.03
C LYS A 106 14.09 -3.04 -9.56
N PRO A 107 14.88 -3.61 -8.64
CA PRO A 107 14.71 -3.34 -7.21
C PRO A 107 14.76 -1.83 -6.93
N PRO A 108 13.82 -1.30 -6.14
CA PRO A 108 13.86 0.10 -5.74
C PRO A 108 15.01 0.36 -4.75
N SER A 109 15.45 1.63 -4.66
CA SER A 109 16.43 2.04 -3.65
C SER A 109 15.86 1.88 -2.24
N GLN A 110 16.72 1.77 -1.23
CA GLN A 110 16.29 1.64 0.18
C GLN A 110 15.40 2.82 0.60
N ALA A 111 15.75 4.04 0.22
CA ALA A 111 14.94 5.22 0.51
C ALA A 111 13.53 5.14 -0.11
N THR A 112 13.39 4.51 -1.29
CA THR A 112 12.09 4.27 -1.93
C THR A 112 11.30 3.19 -1.17
N ILE A 113 11.96 2.12 -0.73
CA ILE A 113 11.35 1.05 0.08
C ILE A 113 10.78 1.63 1.38
N ASP A 114 11.60 2.38 2.14
CA ASP A 114 11.20 3.02 3.40
C ASP A 114 10.00 3.98 3.18
N GLY A 115 10.08 4.79 2.12
CA GLY A 115 9.00 5.71 1.75
C GLY A 115 7.70 4.99 1.37
N THR A 116 7.80 3.87 0.66
CA THR A 116 6.66 3.03 0.28
C THR A 116 6.00 2.42 1.50
N GLU A 117 6.77 1.85 2.42
CA GLU A 117 6.25 1.31 3.68
C GLU A 117 5.48 2.37 4.47
N VAL A 118 6.02 3.58 4.58
CA VAL A 118 5.33 4.70 5.26
C VAL A 118 3.99 5.03 4.59
N VAL A 119 3.93 5.04 3.25
CA VAL A 119 2.68 5.31 2.51
C VAL A 119 1.64 4.21 2.78
N PHE A 120 2.04 2.94 2.74
CA PHE A 120 1.13 1.85 3.07
C PHE A 120 0.63 1.93 4.50
N ARG A 121 1.54 2.03 5.46
CA ARG A 121 1.22 2.06 6.90
C ARG A 121 0.33 3.24 7.28
N LYS A 122 0.59 4.45 6.75
CA LYS A 122 -0.15 5.67 7.13
C LYS A 122 -1.43 5.91 6.33
N HIS A 123 -1.50 5.44 5.09
CA HIS A 123 -2.56 5.86 4.18
C HIS A 123 -3.36 4.70 3.56
N ILE A 124 -2.72 3.63 3.11
CA ILE A 124 -3.38 2.58 2.34
C ILE A 124 -3.99 1.52 3.25
N LEU A 125 -3.21 0.95 4.16
CA LEU A 125 -3.67 -0.12 5.05
C LEU A 125 -4.80 0.29 6.00
N PRO A 126 -4.80 1.49 6.62
CA PRO A 126 -5.94 1.93 7.44
C PRO A 126 -7.24 2.05 6.64
N MET A 127 -7.15 2.32 5.34
CA MET A 127 -8.31 2.51 4.46
C MET A 127 -8.79 1.20 3.82
N LEU A 128 -7.88 0.34 3.36
CA LEU A 128 -8.20 -0.84 2.54
C LEU A 128 -7.87 -2.17 3.21
N GLY A 129 -7.01 -2.19 4.22
CA GLY A 129 -6.43 -3.40 4.80
C GLY A 129 -7.42 -4.46 5.25
N ASN A 130 -8.55 -4.05 5.79
CA ASN A 130 -9.58 -4.95 6.34
C ASN A 130 -10.57 -5.48 5.29
N TYR A 131 -10.45 -5.09 4.03
CA TYR A 131 -11.26 -5.61 2.94
C TYR A 131 -10.52 -6.72 2.21
N SER A 132 -11.24 -7.72 1.68
CA SER A 132 -10.62 -8.70 0.79
C SER A 132 -10.38 -8.10 -0.61
N ILE A 133 -9.38 -8.62 -1.30
CA ILE A 133 -9.03 -8.23 -2.67
C ILE A 133 -10.24 -8.40 -3.60
N ASP A 134 -10.91 -9.55 -3.54
CA ASP A 134 -12.13 -9.82 -4.32
C ASP A 134 -13.25 -8.82 -4.04
N PHE A 135 -13.51 -8.55 -2.76
CA PHE A 135 -14.56 -7.61 -2.39
C PHE A 135 -14.32 -6.23 -3.01
N LEU A 136 -13.10 -5.72 -2.89
CA LEU A 136 -12.73 -4.42 -3.45
C LEU A 136 -12.79 -4.43 -4.99
N ASN A 137 -12.36 -5.52 -5.61
CA ASN A 137 -12.35 -5.66 -7.07
C ASN A 137 -13.77 -5.72 -7.66
N GLN A 138 -14.71 -6.37 -6.95
CA GLN A 138 -16.11 -6.49 -7.36
C GLN A 138 -16.92 -5.23 -7.03
N ASN A 139 -16.64 -4.56 -5.91
CA ASN A 139 -17.38 -3.42 -5.42
C ASN A 139 -16.69 -2.08 -5.76
N LYS A 140 -16.60 -1.75 -7.05
CA LYS A 140 -15.92 -0.54 -7.55
C LYS A 140 -16.37 0.74 -6.85
N GLN A 141 -17.62 0.86 -6.43
CA GLN A 141 -18.14 2.05 -5.77
C GLN A 141 -17.52 2.25 -4.39
N VAL A 142 -17.27 1.17 -3.65
CA VAL A 142 -16.64 1.24 -2.32
C VAL A 142 -15.21 1.79 -2.45
N ILE A 143 -14.40 1.20 -3.32
CA ILE A 143 -13.02 1.64 -3.51
C ILE A 143 -12.95 3.05 -4.12
N LEU A 144 -13.88 3.40 -5.01
CA LEU A 144 -13.98 4.73 -5.59
C LEU A 144 -14.23 5.78 -4.50
N ASN A 145 -15.19 5.55 -3.60
CA ASN A 145 -15.52 6.47 -2.52
C ASN A 145 -14.34 6.66 -1.56
N LEU A 146 -13.72 5.54 -1.12
CA LEU A 146 -12.57 5.58 -0.20
C LEU A 146 -11.38 6.35 -0.81
N LEU A 147 -11.05 6.07 -2.06
CA LEU A 147 -9.94 6.74 -2.73
C LEU A 147 -10.25 8.19 -3.09
N THR A 148 -11.51 8.55 -3.40
CA THR A 148 -11.90 9.94 -3.63
C THR A 148 -11.76 10.76 -2.37
N GLN A 149 -12.24 10.25 -1.23
CA GLN A 149 -12.03 10.89 0.07
C GLN A 149 -10.52 11.08 0.35
N LYS A 150 -9.72 10.05 0.12
CA LYS A 150 -8.26 10.16 0.31
C LYS A 150 -7.60 11.19 -0.62
N ALA A 151 -8.11 11.39 -1.82
CA ALA A 151 -7.62 12.41 -2.76
C ALA A 151 -7.91 13.84 -2.29
N GLU A 152 -8.92 14.05 -1.45
CA GLU A 152 -9.23 15.33 -0.81
C GLU A 152 -8.36 15.60 0.43
N GLU A 153 -7.88 14.55 1.08
CA GLU A 153 -7.06 14.64 2.30
C GLU A 153 -5.54 14.72 2.00
N TYR A 154 -5.08 14.02 0.97
CA TYR A 154 -3.65 13.80 0.75
C TYR A 154 -3.18 14.32 -0.62
N ALA A 155 -2.27 15.31 -0.60
CA ALA A 155 -1.81 15.99 -1.83
C ALA A 155 -1.09 15.04 -2.81
N ASN A 156 -0.27 14.08 -2.29
CA ASN A 156 0.44 13.13 -3.14
C ASN A 156 -0.38 11.87 -3.45
N PHE A 157 -1.70 12.04 -3.65
CA PHE A 157 -2.64 10.96 -3.92
C PHE A 157 -2.26 10.08 -5.13
N LYS A 158 -1.55 10.64 -6.14
CA LYS A 158 -1.10 9.86 -7.29
C LYS A 158 -0.27 8.64 -6.90
N VAL A 159 0.54 8.76 -5.86
CA VAL A 159 1.37 7.65 -5.33
C VAL A 159 0.49 6.56 -4.73
N ILE A 160 -0.50 6.94 -3.89
CA ILE A 160 -1.48 6.00 -3.31
C ILE A 160 -2.19 5.23 -4.42
N ARG A 161 -2.72 5.95 -5.42
CA ARG A 161 -3.40 5.36 -6.57
C ARG A 161 -2.52 4.38 -7.34
N SER A 162 -1.25 4.72 -7.53
CA SER A 162 -0.29 3.86 -8.22
C SER A 162 -0.05 2.55 -7.46
N TYR A 163 0.17 2.62 -6.15
CA TYR A 163 0.39 1.42 -5.34
C TYR A 163 -0.86 0.55 -5.24
N VAL A 164 -2.04 1.14 -5.05
CA VAL A 164 -3.29 0.37 -5.05
C VAL A 164 -3.46 -0.35 -6.39
N ASN A 165 -3.22 0.33 -7.51
CA ASN A 165 -3.30 -0.32 -8.82
C ASN A 165 -2.25 -1.43 -8.99
N SER A 166 -1.04 -1.24 -8.47
CA SER A 166 0.03 -2.26 -8.50
C SER A 166 -0.35 -3.52 -7.72
N ILE A 167 -0.99 -3.37 -6.55
CA ILE A 167 -1.52 -4.50 -5.76
C ILE A 167 -2.51 -5.32 -6.59
N PHE A 168 -3.48 -4.67 -7.23
CA PHE A 168 -4.51 -5.38 -8.01
C PHE A 168 -3.99 -5.95 -9.32
N ASN A 169 -3.02 -5.30 -9.97
CA ASN A 169 -2.36 -5.89 -11.14
C ASN A 169 -1.58 -7.15 -10.75
N TRP A 170 -0.88 -7.12 -9.61
CA TRP A 170 -0.14 -8.27 -9.12
C TRP A 170 -1.06 -9.41 -8.66
N ALA A 171 -2.22 -9.06 -8.10
CA ALA A 171 -3.25 -10.04 -7.77
C ALA A 171 -3.87 -10.71 -9.01
N GLU A 172 -4.01 -9.99 -10.13
CA GLU A 172 -4.40 -10.52 -11.43
C GLU A 172 -3.31 -11.42 -12.01
N GLU A 173 -2.06 -10.98 -12.02
CA GLU A 173 -0.91 -11.74 -12.55
C GLU A 173 -0.71 -13.08 -11.82
N LEU A 174 -0.96 -13.10 -10.51
CA LEU A 174 -0.87 -14.31 -9.68
C LEU A 174 -2.20 -15.08 -9.55
N GLU A 175 -3.20 -14.75 -10.36
CA GLU A 175 -4.49 -15.44 -10.43
C GLU A 175 -5.32 -15.42 -9.13
N TYR A 176 -5.04 -14.47 -8.20
CA TYR A 176 -5.91 -14.21 -7.05
C TYR A 176 -7.25 -13.61 -7.48
N ILE A 177 -7.27 -12.88 -8.56
CA ILE A 177 -8.46 -12.34 -9.22
C ILE A 177 -8.35 -12.56 -10.73
N GLU A 178 -9.48 -12.76 -11.38
CA GLU A 178 -9.57 -13.02 -12.82
C GLU A 178 -9.12 -11.81 -13.66
N THR A 179 -9.44 -10.61 -13.21
CA THR A 179 -9.07 -9.34 -13.87
C THR A 179 -9.15 -8.18 -12.91
N ASN A 180 -8.24 -7.20 -13.05
CA ASN A 180 -8.27 -5.94 -12.33
C ASN A 180 -9.39 -5.02 -12.83
N ARG A 181 -10.57 -5.14 -12.23
CA ARG A 181 -11.78 -4.38 -12.63
C ARG A 181 -11.74 -2.92 -12.19
N ILE A 182 -10.86 -2.55 -11.24
CA ILE A 182 -10.80 -1.20 -10.67
C ILE A 182 -9.86 -0.26 -11.42
N SER A 183 -8.89 -0.76 -12.17
CA SER A 183 -7.82 0.03 -12.80
C SER A 183 -8.33 1.24 -13.58
N LYS A 184 -9.32 1.04 -14.47
CA LYS A 184 -9.91 2.12 -15.27
C LYS A 184 -10.66 3.14 -14.41
N THR A 185 -11.32 2.68 -13.32
CA THR A 185 -12.12 3.52 -12.42
C THR A 185 -11.22 4.42 -11.57
N ILE A 186 -10.22 3.84 -10.90
CA ILE A 186 -9.35 4.61 -10.01
C ILE A 186 -8.45 5.59 -10.77
N ARG A 187 -8.10 5.30 -12.02
CA ARG A 187 -7.31 6.20 -12.87
C ARG A 187 -7.99 7.56 -13.11
N ARG A 188 -9.33 7.60 -13.06
CA ARG A 188 -10.12 8.83 -13.25
C ARG A 188 -10.18 9.74 -12.03
N ILE A 189 -9.79 9.25 -10.84
CA ILE A 189 -9.80 10.06 -9.61
C ILE A 189 -8.69 11.11 -9.71
N LYS A 190 -9.08 12.38 -9.61
CA LYS A 190 -8.15 13.52 -9.62
C LYS A 190 -7.51 13.71 -8.25
N ALA A 191 -6.30 14.23 -8.20
CA ALA A 191 -5.61 14.59 -6.96
C ALA A 191 -6.12 15.96 -6.45
N THR A 192 -7.34 15.99 -5.94
CA THR A 192 -8.10 17.20 -5.61
C THR A 192 -7.37 18.10 -4.62
N LYS A 193 -6.79 17.52 -3.55
CA LYS A 193 -5.99 18.29 -2.57
C LYS A 193 -4.82 19.00 -3.22
N LYS A 194 -4.10 18.33 -4.12
CA LYS A 194 -2.97 18.93 -4.84
C LYS A 194 -3.41 20.08 -5.74
N ILE A 195 -4.54 19.92 -6.44
CA ILE A 195 -5.08 20.96 -7.33
C ILE A 195 -5.44 22.20 -6.49
N LYS A 196 -6.21 22.04 -5.40
CA LYS A 196 -6.56 23.15 -4.50
C LYS A 196 -5.34 23.85 -3.92
N LEU A 197 -4.27 23.12 -3.57
CA LEU A 197 -3.03 23.71 -3.07
C LEU A 197 -2.27 24.45 -4.18
N GLN A 198 -2.35 24.01 -5.42
CA GLN A 198 -1.73 24.71 -6.56
C GLN A 198 -2.48 25.98 -6.92
N GLU A 199 -3.81 25.94 -6.90
CA GLU A 199 -4.67 27.11 -7.16
C GLU A 199 -4.55 28.20 -6.05
N ALA A 200 -4.24 27.78 -4.83
CA ALA A 200 -4.04 28.70 -3.70
C ALA A 200 -2.63 29.29 -3.61
N LYS A 201 -1.69 28.87 -4.45
CA LYS A 201 -0.33 29.45 -4.50
C LYS A 201 -0.33 30.74 -5.31
N ASN A 202 0.15 31.82 -4.69
CA ASN A 202 0.59 32.99 -5.42
C ASN A 202 1.99 32.76 -5.97
N ASP A 203 2.26 33.20 -7.19
CA ASP A 203 3.60 33.10 -7.79
C ASP A 203 4.62 33.93 -7.00
N GLU A 204 4.19 34.99 -6.35
CA GLU A 204 5.02 35.84 -5.46
C GLU A 204 5.58 35.08 -4.26
N ASP A 205 4.88 34.02 -3.77
CA ASP A 205 5.33 33.19 -2.64
C ASP A 205 6.39 32.14 -3.03
N LEU A 206 6.73 32.03 -4.32
CA LEU A 206 7.65 31.00 -4.83
C LEU A 206 9.11 31.45 -4.86
N TYR A 207 9.35 32.74 -4.84
CA TYR A 207 10.67 33.35 -4.99
C TYR A 207 10.88 34.42 -3.91
N LEU A 208 12.09 34.46 -3.38
CA LEU A 208 12.49 35.59 -2.53
C LEU A 208 12.85 36.78 -3.39
N SER A 209 12.43 37.98 -3.00
CA SER A 209 12.96 39.21 -3.54
C SER A 209 14.45 39.35 -3.18
N GLN A 210 15.14 40.32 -3.80
CA GLN A 210 16.54 40.55 -3.47
C GLN A 210 16.71 41.03 -2.02
N GLU A 211 15.78 41.83 -1.52
CA GLU A 211 15.76 42.35 -0.16
C GLU A 211 15.50 41.22 0.85
N GLU A 212 14.55 40.35 0.57
CA GLU A 212 14.25 39.19 1.42
C GLU A 212 15.41 38.20 1.45
N LEU A 213 16.05 37.96 0.31
CA LEU A 213 17.24 37.11 0.23
C LEU A 213 18.39 37.68 1.06
N GLN A 214 18.65 39.01 0.96
CA GLN A 214 19.68 39.68 1.74
C GLN A 214 19.38 39.63 3.25
N ALA A 215 18.13 39.85 3.63
CA ALA A 215 17.71 39.74 5.03
C ALA A 215 17.91 38.33 5.57
N TRP A 216 17.63 37.32 4.73
CA TRP A 216 17.82 35.92 5.06
C TRP A 216 19.31 35.57 5.27
N PHE A 217 20.22 36.01 4.40
CA PHE A 217 21.67 35.85 4.56
C PHE A 217 22.17 36.53 5.86
N THR A 218 21.75 37.75 6.09
CA THR A 218 22.14 38.49 7.30
C THR A 218 21.71 37.78 8.59
N ALA A 219 20.48 37.22 8.58
CA ALA A 219 20.00 36.45 9.74
C ALA A 219 20.80 35.15 9.93
N PHE A 220 21.19 34.48 8.84
CA PHE A 220 21.97 33.26 8.87
C PHE A 220 23.40 33.48 9.35
N GLU A 221 24.04 34.58 8.94
CA GLU A 221 25.36 35.03 9.42
C GLU A 221 25.33 35.36 10.92
N LYS A 222 24.28 36.06 11.36
CA LYS A 222 24.09 36.37 12.79
C LYS A 222 23.90 35.11 13.63
N ASP A 223 23.19 34.08 13.10
CA ASP A 223 23.02 32.81 13.80
C ASP A 223 24.34 32.01 13.87
N LEU A 224 25.25 32.20 12.93
CA LEU A 224 26.61 31.67 13.01
C LEU A 224 27.43 32.42 14.09
N GLU A 225 27.42 33.77 14.09
CA GLU A 225 28.13 34.59 15.08
C GLU A 225 27.66 34.33 16.50
N THR A 226 26.37 34.04 16.69
CA THR A 226 25.76 33.71 17.99
C THR A 226 25.83 32.22 18.34
N GLU A 227 26.58 31.41 17.58
CA GLU A 227 26.78 29.96 17.78
C GLU A 227 25.48 29.14 17.77
N LYS A 228 24.39 29.66 17.20
CA LYS A 228 23.11 28.90 17.05
C LYS A 228 23.20 27.85 16.00
N ILE A 229 24.08 28.05 14.99
CA ILE A 229 24.37 27.06 13.93
C ILE A 229 25.87 26.76 13.91
N LEU A 230 26.24 25.56 13.50
CA LEU A 230 27.65 25.18 13.38
C LEU A 230 28.21 25.69 12.05
N PHE A 231 29.51 26.02 12.05
CA PHE A 231 30.22 26.47 10.85
C PHE A 231 30.07 25.49 9.66
N LYS A 232 30.05 24.19 9.92
CA LYS A 232 29.83 23.17 8.89
C LYS A 232 28.44 23.31 8.23
N ASP A 233 27.41 23.68 8.98
CA ASP A 233 26.05 23.83 8.48
C ASP A 233 25.91 25.10 7.65
N TYR A 234 26.61 26.17 8.07
CA TYR A 234 26.76 27.41 7.30
C TYR A 234 27.44 27.14 5.94
N VAL A 235 28.60 26.46 5.94
CA VAL A 235 29.31 26.11 4.70
C VAL A 235 28.47 25.25 3.78
N LEU A 236 27.81 24.24 4.32
CA LEU A 236 26.91 23.36 3.55
C LEU A 236 25.81 24.16 2.87
N PHE A 237 25.17 25.08 3.64
CA PHE A 237 24.10 25.92 3.09
C PHE A 237 24.61 26.80 1.95
N TYR A 238 25.68 27.56 2.14
CA TYR A 238 26.23 28.43 1.10
C TYR A 238 26.67 27.64 -0.12
N THR A 239 27.32 26.51 0.09
CA THR A 239 27.74 25.63 -1.02
C THR A 239 26.52 25.18 -1.83
N THR A 240 25.47 24.68 -1.19
CA THR A 240 24.24 24.23 -1.86
C THR A 240 23.52 25.38 -2.55
N PHE A 241 23.47 26.54 -1.90
CA PHE A 241 22.80 27.72 -2.45
C PHE A 241 23.47 28.20 -3.75
N PHE A 242 24.79 28.38 -3.75
CA PHE A 242 25.53 28.92 -4.90
C PHE A 242 25.75 27.89 -6.01
N LEU A 243 25.85 26.62 -5.70
CA LEU A 243 25.97 25.55 -6.71
C LEU A 243 24.61 25.14 -7.31
N GLY A 244 23.50 25.41 -6.61
CA GLY A 244 22.17 24.95 -7.03
C GLY A 244 22.05 23.42 -7.07
N ASP A 245 22.91 22.72 -6.35
CA ASP A 245 22.95 21.26 -6.33
C ASP A 245 21.86 20.67 -5.43
N ARG A 246 21.62 19.36 -5.58
CA ARG A 246 20.69 18.65 -4.72
C ARG A 246 21.34 18.34 -3.37
N LYS A 247 20.55 18.29 -2.31
CA LYS A 247 21.01 17.94 -0.96
C LYS A 247 21.89 16.69 -0.94
N SER A 248 21.54 15.63 -1.69
CA SER A 248 22.31 14.41 -1.78
C SER A 248 23.63 14.57 -2.52
N GLU A 249 23.73 15.52 -3.43
CA GLU A 249 24.95 15.88 -4.16
C GLU A 249 25.90 16.68 -3.24
N SER A 250 25.38 17.67 -2.51
CA SER A 250 26.19 18.41 -1.50
C SER A 250 26.78 17.48 -0.46
N TYR A 251 25.98 16.55 0.10
CA TYR A 251 26.49 15.58 1.08
C TYR A 251 27.49 14.58 0.50
N ALA A 252 27.54 14.40 -0.82
CA ALA A 252 28.48 13.51 -1.50
C ALA A 252 29.81 14.18 -1.84
N LEU A 253 29.96 15.51 -1.64
CA LEU A 253 31.19 16.23 -1.91
C LEU A 253 32.35 15.70 -1.06
N GLN A 254 33.51 15.58 -1.68
CA GLN A 254 34.76 15.19 -1.05
C GLN A 254 35.85 16.17 -1.46
N TRP A 255 36.86 16.37 -0.63
CA TRP A 255 37.97 17.27 -0.90
C TRP A 255 38.65 17.03 -2.26
N LYS A 256 38.73 15.79 -2.73
CA LYS A 256 39.29 15.45 -4.07
C LYS A 256 38.47 16.02 -5.23
N HIS A 257 37.21 16.43 -5.01
CA HIS A 257 36.33 17.03 -6.00
C HIS A 257 36.43 18.57 -6.02
N ILE A 258 37.23 19.15 -5.12
CA ILE A 258 37.40 20.60 -4.98
C ILE A 258 38.77 21.01 -5.40
N ASN A 259 38.87 21.85 -6.41
CA ASN A 259 40.14 22.42 -6.89
C ASN A 259 40.18 23.92 -6.55
N LEU A 260 40.77 24.25 -5.42
CA LEU A 260 40.86 25.65 -4.97
C LEU A 260 41.71 26.54 -5.90
N LYS A 261 42.72 25.98 -6.59
CA LYS A 261 43.56 26.74 -7.51
C LYS A 261 42.80 27.15 -8.78
N LYS A 262 41.93 26.26 -9.26
CA LYS A 262 41.10 26.52 -10.45
C LYS A 262 39.75 27.07 -10.10
N GLN A 263 39.40 27.17 -8.80
CA GLN A 263 38.06 27.55 -8.31
C GLN A 263 36.95 26.68 -8.88
N GLU A 264 37.17 25.38 -8.97
CA GLU A 264 36.27 24.40 -9.56
C GLU A 264 35.78 23.41 -8.49
N ILE A 265 34.49 23.07 -8.52
CA ILE A 265 33.88 21.99 -7.76
C ILE A 265 33.21 21.03 -8.76
N GLN A 266 33.49 19.73 -8.62
CA GLN A 266 32.93 18.69 -9.47
C GLN A 266 31.84 17.92 -8.72
N LEU A 267 30.60 18.00 -9.20
CA LEU A 267 29.47 17.22 -8.69
C LEU A 267 29.49 15.86 -9.39
N VAL A 268 30.08 14.86 -8.75
CA VAL A 268 30.36 13.54 -9.38
C VAL A 268 29.30 12.51 -9.04
N ARG A 269 28.62 12.63 -7.89
CA ARG A 269 27.67 11.65 -7.38
C ARG A 269 26.72 12.25 -6.34
N ALA A 270 25.63 11.56 -6.11
CA ALA A 270 24.74 11.78 -4.97
C ALA A 270 24.95 10.68 -3.92
N LEU A 271 24.73 11.00 -2.62
CA LEU A 271 24.63 9.96 -1.60
C LEU A 271 23.24 9.31 -1.72
N ASP A 272 23.22 8.01 -1.98
CA ASP A 272 22.07 7.17 -1.69
C ASP A 272 22.05 6.83 -0.19
N LYS A 273 20.87 6.92 0.42
CA LYS A 273 20.67 6.51 1.81
C LYS A 273 20.74 5.00 1.94
#